data_a2c9920324c8a8c37bb51b42a07718a4
#
_entry.id   a2c9920324c8a8c37bb51b42a07718a4
#
_cell.length_a   1.000
_cell.length_b   1.000
_cell.length_c   1.000
_cell.angle_alpha   90.00
_cell.angle_beta   90.00
_cell.angle_gamma   90.00
#
_symmetry.space_group_name_H-M   'P 1'
#
loop_
_entity.id
_entity.type
_entity.pdbx_description
1 polymer ?
#
loop_
_entity_poly.entity_id
_entity_poly.type
_entity_poly.pdbx_seq_one_letter_code
_entity_poly.pdbx_strand_id
1 'polypeptide(L)'
;MAPDLYLWSRRRTLVRNANHPIMWKEADNKLIREFRFKDFQEAFTFMTRVAFIAEKMNHHPAWFNVYNYVRIELSTHDAGDVVTERDRRLALAIDEVLQ
;
A
#
# COMPACT_ATOMS: atom_id res chain seq x y z
N MET A 1 22.00 1.28 -11.09
CA MET A 1 20.91 1.99 -10.48
C MET A 1 19.79 1.07 -10.01
N ALA A 2 19.16 0.39 -10.92
CA ALA A 2 18.06 -0.49 -10.54
C ALA A 2 18.47 -1.58 -9.55
N PRO A 3 19.64 -2.23 -9.67
CA PRO A 3 20.02 -3.25 -8.69
C PRO A 3 20.11 -2.70 -7.26
N ASP A 4 20.63 -1.51 -7.10
CA ASP A 4 20.74 -0.92 -5.77
C ASP A 4 19.38 -0.59 -5.19
N LEU A 5 18.50 -0.07 -6.01
CA LEU A 5 17.15 0.23 -5.58
C LEU A 5 16.41 -1.03 -5.18
N TYR A 6 16.62 -2.09 -5.94
CA TYR A 6 15.97 -3.35 -5.67
C TYR A 6 16.42 -3.93 -4.32
N LEU A 7 17.72 -3.94 -4.09
CA LEU A 7 18.27 -4.45 -2.84
C LEU A 7 17.83 -3.61 -1.68
N TRP A 8 17.79 -2.32 -1.86
CA TRP A 8 17.36 -1.41 -0.83
C TRP A 8 15.91 -1.67 -0.45
N SER A 9 15.07 -1.90 -1.43
CA SER A 9 13.65 -2.19 -1.18
C SER A 9 13.47 -3.46 -0.39
N ARG A 10 14.23 -4.48 -0.70
CA ARG A 10 14.13 -5.76 0.00
C ARG A 10 14.56 -5.63 1.45
N ARG A 11 15.68 -4.96 1.66
CA ARG A 11 16.15 -4.73 3.01
C ARG A 11 15.17 -3.91 3.81
N ARG A 12 14.60 -2.94 3.14
CA ARG A 12 13.61 -2.10 3.75
C ARG A 12 12.39 -2.87 4.18
N THR A 13 11.97 -3.81 3.38
CA THR A 13 10.82 -4.64 3.74
C THR A 13 11.08 -5.39 5.04
N LEU A 14 12.28 -5.91 5.21
CA LEU A 14 12.64 -6.61 6.44
C LEU A 14 12.65 -5.66 7.64
N VAL A 15 13.23 -4.49 7.46
CA VAL A 15 13.26 -3.49 8.52
C VAL A 15 11.86 -3.03 8.85
N ARG A 16 11.05 -2.85 7.82
CA ARG A 16 9.70 -2.35 7.98
C ARG A 16 8.81 -3.27 8.77
N ASN A 17 9.09 -4.57 8.73
CA ASN A 17 8.32 -5.52 9.50
C ASN A 17 8.35 -5.23 10.99
N ALA A 18 9.33 -4.48 11.45
CA ALA A 18 9.39 -4.08 12.84
C ALA A 18 8.54 -2.85 13.14
N ASN A 19 8.20 -2.06 12.11
CA ASN A 19 7.53 -0.78 12.28
C ASN A 19 6.14 -0.72 11.66
N HIS A 20 5.81 -1.68 10.79
CA HIS A 20 4.55 -1.68 10.07
C HIS A 20 3.84 -3.01 10.27
N PRO A 21 2.52 -3.01 10.29
CA PRO A 21 1.81 -4.28 10.17
C PRO A 21 2.21 -4.92 8.85
N ILE A 22 2.52 -6.22 8.86
CA ILE A 22 2.94 -6.92 7.65
C ILE A 22 1.75 -7.46 6.87
N MET A 23 0.57 -7.37 7.44
CA MET A 23 -0.64 -7.88 6.82
C MET A 23 -1.70 -6.81 6.84
N TRP A 24 -2.58 -6.92 5.86
CA TRP A 24 -3.75 -6.07 5.82
C TRP A 24 -4.73 -6.51 6.90
N LYS A 25 -5.27 -5.56 7.62
CA LYS A 25 -6.29 -5.83 8.62
C LYS A 25 -7.65 -5.67 7.97
N GLU A 26 -8.52 -6.64 8.17
CA GLU A 26 -9.89 -6.54 7.68
C GLU A 26 -10.79 -6.08 8.83
N ALA A 27 -11.36 -4.90 8.70
CA ALA A 27 -12.22 -4.32 9.73
C ALA A 27 -13.15 -3.32 9.07
N ASP A 28 -14.38 -3.21 9.58
CA ASP A 28 -15.36 -2.23 9.09
C ASP A 28 -15.57 -2.33 7.58
N ASN A 29 -15.58 -3.55 7.06
CA ASN A 29 -15.78 -3.83 5.63
C ASN A 29 -14.68 -3.24 4.76
N LYS A 30 -13.46 -3.16 5.28
CA LYS A 30 -12.31 -2.61 4.55
C LYS A 30 -11.08 -3.43 4.83
N LEU A 31 -10.16 -3.42 3.88
CA LEU A 31 -8.80 -3.85 4.13
C LEU A 31 -8.00 -2.61 4.46
N ILE A 32 -7.33 -2.61 5.60
CA ILE A 32 -6.64 -1.42 6.10
C ILE A 32 -5.19 -1.77 6.35
N ARG A 33 -4.29 -0.91 5.90
CA ARG A 33 -2.88 -1.05 6.22
C ARG A 33 -2.25 0.32 6.38
N GLU A 34 -1.35 0.43 7.38
CA GLU A 34 -0.60 1.65 7.65
C GLU A 34 0.85 1.43 7.30
N PHE A 35 1.49 2.47 6.77
CA PHE A 35 2.88 2.43 6.32
C PHE A 35 3.61 3.62 6.89
N ARG A 36 4.87 3.41 7.28
CA ARG A 36 5.73 4.51 7.71
C ARG A 36 7.02 4.45 6.93
N PHE A 37 7.43 5.59 6.44
CA PHE A 37 8.62 5.70 5.61
C PHE A 37 9.63 6.61 6.28
N LYS A 38 10.77 6.78 5.64
CA LYS A 38 11.83 7.60 6.17
C LYS A 38 11.44 9.08 6.18
N ASP A 39 10.77 9.52 5.12
CA ASP A 39 10.42 10.91 4.94
C ASP A 39 9.24 11.03 3.96
N PHE A 40 8.85 12.25 3.69
CA PHE A 40 7.73 12.50 2.78
C PHE A 40 8.03 12.07 1.35
N GLN A 41 9.24 12.31 0.89
CA GLN A 41 9.60 11.94 -0.48
C GLN A 41 9.41 10.44 -0.70
N GLU A 42 9.82 9.66 0.26
CA GLU A 42 9.68 8.21 0.19
C GLU A 42 8.21 7.79 0.23
N ALA A 43 7.45 8.40 1.11
CA ALA A 43 6.03 8.13 1.22
C ALA A 43 5.31 8.49 -0.07
N PHE A 44 5.62 9.65 -0.62
CA PHE A 44 4.94 10.10 -1.83
C PHE A 44 5.34 9.28 -3.06
N THR A 45 6.60 8.84 -3.11
CA THR A 45 7.04 7.95 -4.18
C THR A 45 6.26 6.64 -4.13
N PHE A 46 6.09 6.08 -2.94
CA PHE A 46 5.27 4.90 -2.76
C PHE A 46 3.83 5.15 -3.24
N MET A 47 3.23 6.25 -2.82
CA MET A 47 1.88 6.59 -3.21
C MET A 47 1.75 6.75 -4.72
N THR A 48 2.73 7.36 -5.35
CA THR A 48 2.72 7.55 -6.79
C THR A 48 2.70 6.20 -7.51
N ARG A 49 3.52 5.26 -7.05
CA ARG A 49 3.55 3.93 -7.64
C ARG A 49 2.23 3.21 -7.44
N VAL A 50 1.66 3.33 -6.25
CA VAL A 50 0.36 2.73 -5.97
C VAL A 50 -0.72 3.36 -6.85
N ALA A 51 -0.64 4.66 -7.08
CA ALA A 51 -1.62 5.35 -7.93
C ALA A 51 -1.65 4.76 -9.35
N PHE A 52 -0.47 4.50 -9.93
CA PHE A 52 -0.41 3.90 -11.26
C PHE A 52 -0.99 2.50 -11.27
N ILE A 53 -0.73 1.73 -10.24
CA ILE A 53 -1.25 0.38 -10.14
C ILE A 53 -2.77 0.41 -9.99
N ALA A 54 -3.27 1.27 -9.14
CA ALA A 54 -4.71 1.39 -8.92
C ALA A 54 -5.43 1.80 -10.19
N GLU A 55 -4.85 2.72 -10.94
CA GLU A 55 -5.45 3.16 -12.19
C GLU A 55 -5.46 2.03 -13.22
N LYS A 56 -4.37 1.29 -13.30
CA LYS A 56 -4.29 0.17 -14.22
C LYS A 56 -5.32 -0.91 -13.90
N MET A 57 -5.57 -1.15 -12.62
CA MET A 57 -6.53 -2.14 -12.18
C MET A 57 -7.96 -1.60 -12.13
N ASN A 58 -8.11 -0.31 -12.38
CA ASN A 58 -9.39 0.38 -12.31
C ASN A 58 -10.08 0.14 -10.96
N HIS A 59 -9.31 0.22 -9.89
CA HIS A 59 -9.81 0.04 -8.53
C HIS A 59 -8.97 0.95 -7.63
N HIS A 60 -9.61 1.91 -6.98
CA HIS A 60 -8.91 3.03 -6.36
C HIS A 60 -9.02 2.97 -4.85
N PRO A 61 -7.92 3.23 -4.14
CA PRO A 61 -7.91 3.20 -2.68
C PRO A 61 -8.46 4.48 -2.08
N ALA A 62 -8.95 4.37 -0.86
CA ALA A 62 -9.10 5.53 0.00
C ALA A 62 -7.81 5.60 0.79
N TRP A 63 -7.19 6.76 0.88
CA TRP A 63 -5.94 6.85 1.59
C TRP A 63 -5.75 8.21 2.25
N PHE A 64 -4.84 8.21 3.21
CA PHE A 64 -4.53 9.38 4.01
C PHE A 64 -3.01 9.44 4.15
N ASN A 65 -2.46 10.61 3.97
CA ASN A 65 -1.02 10.80 4.08
C ASN A 65 -0.73 12.03 4.92
N VAL A 66 0.17 11.87 5.86
CA VAL A 66 0.78 13.01 6.54
C VAL A 66 2.26 12.70 6.68
N TYR A 67 3.08 13.53 6.07
CA TYR A 67 4.53 13.41 6.06
C TYR A 67 4.99 12.00 5.65
N ASN A 68 5.52 11.20 6.57
CA ASN A 68 6.04 9.86 6.26
C ASN A 68 5.03 8.75 6.54
N TYR A 69 3.81 9.08 6.89
CA TYR A 69 2.78 8.13 7.25
C TYR A 69 1.75 8.04 6.13
N VAL A 70 1.41 6.81 5.75
CA VAL A 70 0.37 6.56 4.75
C VAL A 70 -0.55 5.49 5.29
N ARG A 71 -1.85 5.75 5.22
CA ARG A 71 -2.86 4.76 5.56
C ARG A 71 -3.69 4.50 4.32
N ILE A 72 -3.86 3.22 3.98
CA ILE A 72 -4.65 2.83 2.82
C ILE A 72 -5.82 1.97 3.29
N GLU A 73 -6.99 2.27 2.75
CA GLU A 73 -8.20 1.52 3.01
C GLU A 73 -8.80 1.10 1.68
N LEU A 74 -9.11 -0.19 1.54
CA LEU A 74 -9.65 -0.74 0.31
C LEU A 74 -11.03 -1.32 0.56
N SER A 75 -11.97 -0.97 -0.29
CA SER A 75 -13.29 -1.58 -0.31
C SER A 75 -13.87 -1.40 -1.71
N THR A 76 -14.85 -2.19 -2.06
CA THR A 76 -15.46 -2.12 -3.38
C THR A 76 -16.79 -1.40 -3.28
N HIS A 77 -16.82 -0.18 -3.78
CA HIS A 77 -18.01 0.67 -3.68
C HIS A 77 -19.21 0.04 -4.38
N ASP A 78 -19.00 -0.48 -5.59
CA ASP A 78 -20.09 -1.04 -6.39
C ASP A 78 -20.73 -2.27 -5.75
N ALA A 79 -20.02 -2.92 -4.85
CA ALA A 79 -20.55 -4.10 -4.18
C ALA A 79 -21.18 -3.77 -2.83
N GLY A 80 -21.39 -2.49 -2.54
CA GLY A 80 -21.99 -2.05 -1.28
C GLY A 80 -20.96 -1.72 -0.22
N ASP A 81 -19.79 -1.24 -0.63
CA ASP A 81 -18.73 -0.81 0.28
C ASP A 81 -18.24 -1.96 1.16
N VAL A 82 -17.98 -3.10 0.54
CA VAL A 82 -17.45 -4.27 1.25
C VAL A 82 -16.19 -4.74 0.55
N VAL A 83 -15.43 -5.59 1.23
CA VAL A 83 -14.22 -6.18 0.68
C VAL A 83 -14.60 -7.25 -0.33
N THR A 84 -13.98 -7.18 -1.51
CA THR A 84 -14.15 -8.18 -2.54
C THR A 84 -12.79 -8.64 -3.04
N GLU A 85 -12.80 -9.52 -4.00
CA GLU A 85 -11.57 -10.02 -4.62
C GLU A 85 -10.77 -8.89 -5.26
N ARG A 86 -11.43 -7.86 -5.75
CA ARG A 86 -10.74 -6.70 -6.33
C ARG A 86 -9.84 -6.03 -5.30
N ASP A 87 -10.30 -5.93 -4.05
CA ASP A 87 -9.51 -5.33 -2.98
C ASP A 87 -8.34 -6.21 -2.63
N ARG A 88 -8.54 -7.52 -2.60
CA ARG A 88 -7.47 -8.44 -2.24
C ARG A 88 -6.37 -8.43 -3.30
N ARG A 89 -6.75 -8.33 -4.56
CA ARG A 89 -5.76 -8.23 -5.64
C ARG A 89 -4.98 -6.93 -5.59
N LEU A 90 -5.67 -5.84 -5.31
CA LEU A 90 -4.99 -4.55 -5.19
C LEU A 90 -4.05 -4.56 -3.99
N ALA A 91 -4.47 -5.14 -2.88
CA ALA A 91 -3.62 -5.25 -1.69
C ALA A 91 -2.33 -5.99 -2.00
N LEU A 92 -2.42 -7.11 -2.73
CA LEU A 92 -1.23 -7.85 -3.13
C LEU A 92 -0.33 -7.02 -4.02
N ALA A 93 -0.91 -6.30 -4.97
CA ALA A 93 -0.12 -5.46 -5.87
C ALA A 93 0.58 -4.34 -5.11
N ILE A 94 -0.08 -3.77 -4.12
CA ILE A 94 0.53 -2.75 -3.28
C ILE A 94 1.69 -3.33 -2.49
N ASP A 95 1.50 -4.53 -1.94
CA ASP A 95 2.57 -5.18 -1.19
C ASP A 95 3.80 -5.38 -2.06
N GLU A 96 3.60 -5.70 -3.33
CA GLU A 96 4.72 -5.92 -4.25
C GLU A 96 5.52 -4.65 -4.51
N VAL A 97 4.91 -3.50 -4.36
CA VAL A 97 5.64 -2.24 -4.52
C VAL A 97 6.73 -2.09 -3.47
N LEU A 98 6.53 -2.70 -2.31
CA LEU A 98 7.45 -2.58 -1.20
C LEU A 98 8.64 -3.53 -1.27
N GLN A 99 8.64 -4.45 -2.21
CA GLN A 99 9.70 -5.45 -2.31
C GLN A 99 10.82 -5.06 -3.24
#